data_2605349c19b2528bdf602eccc5878e20
#
_entry.id   2605349c19b2528bdf602eccc5878e20
#
_cell.length_a   1.000
_cell.length_b   1.000
_cell.length_c   1.000
_cell.angle_alpha   90.00
_cell.angle_beta   90.00
_cell.angle_gamma   90.00
#
_symmetry.space_group_name_H-M   'P 1'
#
loop_
_entity.id
_entity.type
_entity.pdbx_description
1 polymer ?
#
loop_
_entity_poly.entity_id
_entity_poly.type
_entity_poly.pdbx_seq_one_letter_code
_entity_poly.pdbx_strand_id
1 'polypeptide(L)'
;IWKGLVGSEMCIRDSDTIDICRVDGSIEIDGKEVNDKNVDVVTLREKIGMVFQKPNPFPKSIYDNIAYGPTIHGIGEKKDEMDKIVETSLKKAALWDEVKDRLNEPGTGLSGGQQQRLCIARALSVNPEVILMDEPCSALDPIATAKIEELIDDLKKSYTIVIVCLLYTSPSPRDPSI
;
A
#
# COMPACT_ATOMS: atom_id res chain seq x y z
N ILE A 1 15.66 -16.15 12.90
CA ILE A 1 15.18 -16.99 11.78
C ILE A 1 14.23 -16.19 10.89
N TRP A 2 14.74 -15.16 10.20
CA TRP A 2 13.90 -14.31 9.31
C TRP A 2 14.60 -14.05 7.98
N LYS A 3 15.23 -15.08 7.41
CA LYS A 3 15.84 -15.01 6.07
C LYS A 3 14.85 -15.19 4.91
N GLY A 4 13.56 -15.24 5.18
CA GLY A 4 12.52 -15.60 4.21
C GLY A 4 11.50 -14.53 3.86
N LEU A 5 11.56 -13.34 4.44
CA LEU A 5 10.54 -12.31 4.23
C LEU A 5 10.86 -11.30 3.11
N VAL A 6 12.11 -11.21 2.69
CA VAL A 6 12.45 -10.42 1.49
C VAL A 6 11.87 -11.14 0.26
N GLY A 7 10.71 -10.70 -0.17
CA GLY A 7 9.97 -11.30 -1.28
C GLY A 7 8.64 -11.96 -0.89
N SER A 8 8.28 -11.99 0.41
CA SER A 8 7.00 -12.58 0.83
C SER A 8 5.80 -11.79 0.32
N GLU A 9 5.89 -10.48 0.23
CA GLU A 9 4.86 -9.62 -0.36
C GLU A 9 4.69 -9.93 -1.85
N MET A 10 5.82 -10.09 -2.55
CA MET A 10 5.84 -10.48 -3.94
C MET A 10 5.26 -11.90 -4.11
N CYS A 11 5.56 -12.81 -3.19
CA CYS A 11 4.99 -14.15 -3.19
C CYS A 11 3.49 -14.17 -2.88
N ILE A 12 3.00 -13.34 -1.99
CA ILE A 12 1.58 -13.28 -1.63
C ILE A 12 0.75 -12.75 -2.79
N ARG A 13 1.25 -11.74 -3.52
CA ARG A 13 0.47 -11.04 -4.53
C ARG A 13 0.83 -11.40 -5.98
N ASP A 14 2.12 -11.58 -6.27
CA ASP A 14 2.64 -11.58 -7.63
C ASP A 14 3.47 -12.84 -7.97
N SER A 15 3.39 -13.91 -7.15
CA SER A 15 4.12 -15.16 -7.38
C SER A 15 3.79 -15.84 -8.72
N ASP A 16 2.59 -15.60 -9.24
CA ASP A 16 2.12 -16.10 -10.52
C ASP A 16 2.72 -15.37 -11.74
N THR A 17 3.32 -14.20 -11.54
CA THR A 17 3.93 -13.40 -12.61
C THR A 17 5.43 -13.60 -12.73
N ILE A 18 6.06 -14.38 -11.84
CA ILE A 18 7.50 -14.61 -11.80
C ILE A 18 7.80 -16.07 -12.12
N ASP A 19 8.25 -16.36 -13.34
CA ASP A 19 8.52 -17.70 -13.86
C ASP A 19 9.50 -18.54 -13.03
N ILE A 20 10.30 -17.93 -12.15
CA ILE A 20 11.35 -18.58 -11.35
C ILE A 20 11.00 -18.57 -9.85
N CYS A 21 9.85 -18.08 -9.46
CA CYS A 21 9.45 -18.03 -8.07
C CYS A 21 8.88 -19.39 -7.63
N ARG A 22 9.54 -20.02 -6.64
CA ARG A 22 9.00 -21.18 -5.96
C ARG A 22 8.61 -20.79 -4.53
N VAL A 23 7.35 -20.97 -4.21
CA VAL A 23 6.82 -20.75 -2.86
C VAL A 23 6.66 -22.11 -2.20
N ASP A 24 7.42 -22.37 -1.12
CA ASP A 24 7.29 -23.55 -0.29
C ASP A 24 6.59 -23.14 1.02
N GLY A 25 5.41 -23.66 1.28
CA GLY A 25 4.58 -23.36 2.45
C GLY A 25 3.15 -23.04 2.05
N SER A 26 2.32 -22.73 3.05
CA SER A 26 0.92 -22.36 2.90
C SER A 26 0.73 -20.90 3.30
N ILE A 27 0.06 -20.13 2.47
CA ILE A 27 -0.35 -18.76 2.75
C ILE A 27 -1.87 -18.72 2.64
N GLU A 28 -2.55 -18.47 3.75
CA GLU A 28 -4.01 -18.43 3.79
C GLU A 28 -4.53 -17.04 4.10
N ILE A 29 -5.54 -16.61 3.36
CA ILE A 29 -6.32 -15.40 3.63
C ILE A 29 -7.79 -15.84 3.77
N ASP A 30 -8.40 -15.54 4.91
CA ASP A 30 -9.76 -15.97 5.24
C ASP A 30 -9.97 -17.49 5.08
N GLY A 31 -8.95 -18.28 5.43
CA GLY A 31 -9.00 -19.75 5.34
C GLY A 31 -8.92 -20.29 3.91
N LYS A 32 -8.53 -19.46 2.95
CA LYS A 32 -8.30 -19.85 1.55
C LYS A 32 -6.81 -19.78 1.23
N GLU A 33 -6.27 -20.86 0.70
CA GLU A 33 -4.89 -20.93 0.24
C GLU A 33 -4.68 -20.00 -0.95
N VAL A 34 -3.76 -19.04 -0.82
CA VAL A 34 -3.48 -18.00 -1.84
C VAL A 34 -2.84 -18.58 -3.09
N ASN A 35 -2.03 -19.64 -2.94
CA ASN A 35 -1.29 -20.26 -4.03
C ASN A 35 -2.05 -21.42 -4.71
N ASP A 36 -3.34 -21.61 -4.40
CA ASP A 36 -4.16 -22.62 -5.08
C ASP A 36 -4.36 -22.20 -6.55
N LYS A 37 -4.17 -23.13 -7.48
CA LYS A 37 -4.33 -22.92 -8.93
C LYS A 37 -5.73 -22.48 -9.35
N ASN A 38 -6.72 -22.65 -8.48
CA ASN A 38 -8.11 -22.27 -8.72
C ASN A 38 -8.46 -20.88 -8.17
N VAL A 39 -7.51 -20.19 -7.52
CA VAL A 39 -7.74 -18.85 -6.99
C VAL A 39 -7.76 -17.85 -8.14
N ASP A 40 -8.81 -17.04 -8.20
CA ASP A 40 -8.84 -15.88 -9.08
C ASP A 40 -7.90 -14.79 -8.55
N VAL A 41 -6.75 -14.68 -9.20
CA VAL A 41 -5.67 -13.75 -8.84
C VAL A 41 -6.13 -12.29 -8.92
N VAL A 42 -7.07 -11.97 -9.81
CA VAL A 42 -7.61 -10.60 -9.95
C VAL A 42 -8.41 -10.23 -8.71
N THR A 43 -9.31 -11.10 -8.29
CA THR A 43 -10.08 -10.92 -7.05
C THR A 43 -9.16 -10.89 -5.81
N LEU A 44 -8.10 -11.70 -5.79
CA LEU A 44 -7.12 -11.67 -4.71
C LEU A 44 -6.39 -10.32 -4.64
N ARG A 45 -5.95 -9.78 -5.78
CA ARG A 45 -5.25 -8.49 -5.86
C ARG A 45 -6.13 -7.29 -5.52
N GLU A 46 -7.42 -7.39 -5.71
CA GLU A 46 -8.39 -6.38 -5.25
C GLU A 46 -8.41 -6.30 -3.72
N LYS A 47 -8.34 -7.46 -3.04
CA LYS A 47 -8.38 -7.56 -1.59
C LYS A 47 -7.06 -7.19 -0.91
N ILE A 48 -5.95 -7.24 -1.63
CA ILE A 48 -4.61 -7.03 -1.10
C ILE A 48 -3.98 -5.80 -1.74
N GLY A 49 -3.94 -4.69 -1.00
CA GLY A 49 -3.20 -3.51 -1.40
C GLY A 49 -1.69 -3.70 -1.18
N MET A 50 -0.86 -3.14 -2.07
CA MET A 50 0.60 -3.19 -1.93
C MET A 50 1.22 -1.81 -2.03
N VAL A 51 2.12 -1.51 -1.10
CA VAL A 51 2.91 -0.27 -1.04
C VAL A 51 4.39 -0.64 -1.05
N PHE A 52 5.10 -0.20 -2.08
CA PHE A 52 6.51 -0.53 -2.29
C PHE A 52 7.44 0.40 -1.51
N GLN A 53 8.67 -0.06 -1.28
CA GLN A 53 9.75 0.67 -0.63
C GLN A 53 10.04 2.02 -1.30
N LYS A 54 10.15 2.03 -2.64
CA LYS A 54 10.28 3.27 -3.40
C LYS A 54 8.92 3.73 -3.87
N PRO A 55 8.54 4.99 -3.61
CA PRO A 55 7.31 5.55 -4.15
C PRO A 55 7.26 5.36 -5.67
N ASN A 56 6.16 4.82 -6.17
CA ASN A 56 5.95 4.53 -7.58
C ASN A 56 4.63 5.10 -8.12
N PRO A 57 4.40 6.42 -8.01
CA PRO A 57 3.22 7.02 -8.59
C PRO A 57 3.22 6.79 -10.10
N PHE A 58 2.06 6.56 -10.68
CA PHE A 58 1.93 6.50 -12.14
C PHE A 58 2.25 7.87 -12.74
N PRO A 59 2.76 7.95 -13.99
CA PRO A 59 2.98 9.20 -14.70
C PRO A 59 1.64 9.80 -15.18
N LYS A 60 0.75 10.03 -14.25
CA LYS A 60 -0.62 10.51 -14.39
C LYS A 60 -0.87 11.59 -13.34
N SER A 61 -2.03 12.24 -13.39
CA SER A 61 -2.47 13.19 -12.36
C SER A 61 -2.59 12.53 -10.98
N ILE A 62 -2.62 13.34 -9.92
CA ILE A 62 -2.89 12.87 -8.55
C ILE A 62 -4.25 12.17 -8.52
N TYR A 63 -5.26 12.76 -9.15
CA TYR A 63 -6.59 12.20 -9.29
C TYR A 63 -6.57 10.83 -9.97
N ASP A 64 -5.96 10.73 -11.16
CA ASP A 64 -5.94 9.50 -11.95
C ASP A 64 -5.11 8.39 -11.28
N ASN A 65 -4.13 8.73 -10.46
CA ASN A 65 -3.40 7.72 -9.67
C ASN A 65 -4.35 6.96 -8.74
N ILE A 66 -5.29 7.65 -8.12
CA ILE A 66 -6.24 7.05 -7.17
C ILE A 66 -7.42 6.42 -7.89
N ALA A 67 -7.96 7.08 -8.91
CA ALA A 67 -9.09 6.59 -9.67
C ALA A 67 -8.77 5.33 -10.50
N TYR A 68 -7.49 5.03 -10.73
CA TYR A 68 -7.06 3.92 -11.59
C TYR A 68 -7.57 2.55 -11.11
N GLY A 69 -7.37 2.22 -9.83
CA GLY A 69 -7.85 0.97 -9.24
C GLY A 69 -9.37 0.82 -9.32
N PRO A 70 -10.14 1.77 -8.77
CA PRO A 70 -11.60 1.77 -8.86
C PRO A 70 -12.13 1.62 -10.30
N THR A 71 -11.51 2.31 -11.27
CA THR A 71 -11.92 2.22 -12.68
C THR A 71 -11.76 0.81 -13.24
N ILE A 72 -10.65 0.12 -12.94
CA ILE A 72 -10.41 -1.26 -13.42
C ILE A 72 -11.41 -2.24 -12.81
N HIS A 73 -11.78 -2.04 -11.55
CA HIS A 73 -12.69 -2.92 -10.83
C HIS A 73 -14.18 -2.54 -11.01
N GLY A 74 -14.49 -1.54 -11.85
CA GLY A 74 -15.88 -1.08 -12.08
C GLY A 74 -16.51 -0.41 -10.85
N ILE A 75 -15.68 0.16 -9.97
CA ILE A 75 -16.11 0.86 -8.75
C ILE A 75 -16.21 2.36 -9.06
N GLY A 76 -17.33 2.99 -8.70
CA GLY A 76 -17.51 4.43 -8.89
C GLY A 76 -17.66 4.81 -10.38
N GLU A 77 -18.61 4.21 -11.08
CA GLU A 77 -18.88 4.51 -12.49
C GLU A 77 -19.30 5.95 -12.72
N LYS A 78 -19.98 6.56 -11.75
CA LYS A 78 -20.38 7.96 -11.81
C LYS A 78 -19.25 8.86 -11.31
N LYS A 79 -19.11 10.02 -11.94
CA LYS A 79 -18.09 11.01 -11.58
C LYS A 79 -18.17 11.39 -10.09
N ASP A 80 -19.36 11.68 -9.59
CA ASP A 80 -19.55 12.08 -8.19
C ASP A 80 -19.16 10.99 -7.18
N GLU A 81 -19.29 9.72 -7.56
CA GLU A 81 -18.86 8.57 -6.75
C GLU A 81 -17.34 8.45 -6.78
N MET A 82 -16.73 8.59 -7.95
CA MET A 82 -15.28 8.59 -8.09
C MET A 82 -14.64 9.77 -7.35
N ASP A 83 -15.20 10.97 -7.43
CA ASP A 83 -14.72 12.14 -6.71
C ASP A 83 -14.71 11.89 -5.19
N LYS A 84 -15.75 11.24 -4.66
CA LYS A 84 -15.81 10.85 -3.24
C LYS A 84 -14.76 9.80 -2.88
N ILE A 85 -14.52 8.82 -3.75
CA ILE A 85 -13.48 7.80 -3.53
C ILE A 85 -12.11 8.47 -3.47
N VAL A 86 -11.81 9.36 -4.40
CA VAL A 86 -10.54 10.10 -4.46
C VAL A 86 -10.35 10.96 -3.21
N GLU A 87 -11.35 11.76 -2.84
CA GLU A 87 -11.31 12.60 -1.65
C GLU A 87 -11.10 11.76 -0.38
N THR A 88 -11.90 10.69 -0.22
CA THR A 88 -11.82 9.82 0.96
C THR A 88 -10.47 9.14 1.07
N SER A 89 -9.93 8.63 -0.04
CA SER A 89 -8.62 7.95 -0.07
C SER A 89 -7.49 8.91 0.27
N LEU A 90 -7.52 10.14 -0.25
CA LEU A 90 -6.54 11.18 0.08
C LEU A 90 -6.64 11.63 1.54
N LYS A 91 -7.85 11.73 2.09
CA LYS A 91 -8.04 12.02 3.51
C LYS A 91 -7.50 10.91 4.40
N LYS A 92 -7.82 9.64 4.08
CA LYS A 92 -7.28 8.48 4.79
C LYS A 92 -5.75 8.42 4.75
N ALA A 93 -5.13 8.87 3.66
CA ALA A 93 -3.67 8.95 3.53
C ALA A 93 -3.05 10.25 4.07
N ALA A 94 -3.82 11.08 4.79
CA ALA A 94 -3.40 12.38 5.33
C ALA A 94 -2.73 13.29 4.28
N LEU A 95 -3.20 13.25 3.03
CA LEU A 95 -2.64 13.99 1.91
C LEU A 95 -3.60 15.05 1.33
N TRP A 96 -4.91 14.95 1.61
CA TRP A 96 -5.95 15.79 1.03
C TRP A 96 -5.66 17.28 1.11
N ASP A 97 -5.37 17.81 2.29
CA ASP A 97 -5.17 19.24 2.49
C ASP A 97 -3.96 19.82 1.75
N GLU A 98 -2.99 18.95 1.41
CA GLU A 98 -1.80 19.35 0.67
C GLU A 98 -2.02 19.36 -0.85
N VAL A 99 -3.05 18.65 -1.37
CA VAL A 99 -3.19 18.43 -2.82
C VAL A 99 -4.57 18.75 -3.40
N LYS A 100 -5.58 19.06 -2.58
CA LYS A 100 -6.96 19.27 -3.01
C LYS A 100 -7.15 20.31 -4.12
N ASP A 101 -6.30 21.34 -4.15
CA ASP A 101 -6.36 22.43 -5.14
C ASP A 101 -5.54 22.14 -6.41
N ARG A 102 -4.86 20.98 -6.47
CA ARG A 102 -3.97 20.60 -7.58
C ARG A 102 -4.08 19.13 -8.00
N LEU A 103 -5.27 18.55 -7.90
CA LEU A 103 -5.54 17.13 -8.21
C LEU A 103 -5.20 16.75 -9.65
N ASN A 104 -5.21 17.71 -10.58
CA ASN A 104 -4.88 17.50 -11.97
C ASN A 104 -3.37 17.58 -12.27
N GLU A 105 -2.54 17.96 -11.29
CA GLU A 105 -1.09 17.98 -11.47
C GLU A 105 -0.51 16.55 -11.45
N PRO A 106 0.66 16.34 -12.12
CA PRO A 106 1.32 15.03 -12.13
C PRO A 106 1.69 14.55 -10.72
N GLY A 107 1.30 13.33 -10.36
CA GLY A 107 1.66 12.73 -9.09
C GLY A 107 3.18 12.57 -8.88
N THR A 108 3.94 12.49 -9.97
CA THR A 108 5.42 12.44 -9.95
C THR A 108 6.07 13.75 -9.54
N GLY A 109 5.36 14.88 -9.59
CA GLY A 109 5.83 16.20 -9.14
C GLY A 109 5.77 16.41 -7.63
N LEU A 110 5.21 15.49 -6.87
CA LEU A 110 5.12 15.55 -5.43
C LEU A 110 6.46 15.25 -4.76
N SER A 111 6.65 15.69 -3.50
CA SER A 111 7.81 15.29 -2.68
C SER A 111 7.78 13.78 -2.39
N GLY A 112 8.93 13.19 -2.03
CA GLY A 112 9.02 11.75 -1.76
C GLY A 112 7.98 11.25 -0.73
N GLY A 113 7.82 11.95 0.39
CA GLY A 113 6.82 11.61 1.40
C GLY A 113 5.37 11.80 0.91
N GLN A 114 5.11 12.79 0.05
CA GLN A 114 3.80 12.96 -0.57
C GLN A 114 3.54 11.86 -1.60
N GLN A 115 4.55 11.48 -2.40
CA GLN A 115 4.42 10.37 -3.35
C GLN A 115 4.13 9.05 -2.63
N GLN A 116 4.78 8.78 -1.50
CA GLN A 116 4.52 7.59 -0.70
C GLN A 116 3.08 7.57 -0.18
N ARG A 117 2.59 8.70 0.38
CA ARG A 117 1.20 8.83 0.81
C ARG A 117 0.21 8.73 -0.36
N LEU A 118 0.57 9.20 -1.55
CA LEU A 118 -0.22 9.00 -2.77
C LEU A 118 -0.32 7.51 -3.15
N CYS A 119 0.79 6.75 -3.04
CA CYS A 119 0.79 5.31 -3.27
C CYS A 119 -0.07 4.57 -2.24
N ILE A 120 -0.05 5.01 -0.96
CA ILE A 120 -0.95 4.49 0.08
C ILE A 120 -2.41 4.82 -0.27
N ALA A 121 -2.73 6.08 -0.63
CA ALA A 121 -4.07 6.48 -1.04
C ALA A 121 -4.60 5.65 -2.22
N ARG A 122 -3.74 5.37 -3.20
CA ARG A 122 -4.05 4.49 -4.34
C ARG A 122 -4.36 3.07 -3.89
N ALA A 123 -3.61 2.51 -2.96
CA ALA A 123 -3.89 1.18 -2.42
C ALA A 123 -5.22 1.15 -1.64
N LEU A 124 -5.56 2.21 -0.92
CA LEU A 124 -6.79 2.35 -0.14
C LEU A 124 -8.04 2.56 -1.00
N SER A 125 -7.90 3.02 -2.25
CA SER A 125 -9.03 3.42 -3.11
C SER A 125 -9.97 2.28 -3.48
N VAL A 126 -9.47 1.05 -3.50
CA VAL A 126 -10.27 -0.18 -3.74
C VAL A 126 -10.77 -0.82 -2.43
N ASN A 127 -10.53 -0.16 -1.28
CA ASN A 127 -10.91 -0.63 0.04
C ASN A 127 -10.44 -2.08 0.35
N PRO A 128 -9.13 -2.35 0.30
CA PRO A 128 -8.58 -3.68 0.49
C PRO A 128 -8.81 -4.22 1.91
N GLU A 129 -8.79 -5.53 2.08
CA GLU A 129 -8.84 -6.19 3.40
C GLU A 129 -7.47 -6.19 4.08
N VAL A 130 -6.41 -6.32 3.29
CA VAL A 130 -5.02 -6.39 3.75
C VAL A 130 -4.17 -5.37 2.99
N ILE A 131 -3.25 -4.72 3.67
CA ILE A 131 -2.26 -3.82 3.07
C ILE A 131 -0.86 -4.36 3.39
N LEU A 132 -0.12 -4.71 2.34
CA LEU A 132 1.28 -5.08 2.43
C LEU A 132 2.14 -3.85 2.22
N MET A 133 3.08 -3.59 3.11
CA MET A 133 4.01 -2.47 3.03
C MET A 133 5.44 -2.97 3.11
N ASP A 134 6.21 -2.71 2.06
CA ASP A 134 7.63 -3.04 2.00
C ASP A 134 8.46 -1.80 2.35
N GLU A 135 9.08 -1.79 3.53
CA GLU A 135 9.92 -0.70 4.05
C GLU A 135 9.38 0.71 3.75
N PRO A 136 8.14 1.06 4.08
CA PRO A 136 7.46 2.26 3.58
C PRO A 136 8.14 3.58 3.95
N CYS A 137 9.10 3.56 4.88
CA CYS A 137 9.80 4.75 5.40
C CYS A 137 11.28 4.81 5.02
N SER A 138 11.88 3.77 4.45
CA SER A 138 13.34 3.64 4.31
C SER A 138 13.99 4.70 3.40
N ALA A 139 13.25 5.24 2.44
CA ALA A 139 13.74 6.23 1.48
C ALA A 139 13.30 7.68 1.81
N LEU A 140 12.78 7.93 3.02
CA LEU A 140 12.18 9.19 3.42
C LEU A 140 13.03 9.93 4.44
N ASP A 141 12.88 11.26 4.47
CA ASP A 141 13.43 12.10 5.55
C ASP A 141 12.68 11.85 6.89
N PRO A 142 13.28 12.24 8.04
CA PRO A 142 12.68 11.97 9.35
C PRO A 142 11.27 12.57 9.55
N ILE A 143 10.97 13.72 8.94
CA ILE A 143 9.66 14.37 9.06
C ILE A 143 8.61 13.59 8.28
N ALA A 144 8.94 13.18 7.06
CA ALA A 144 8.07 12.35 6.24
C ALA A 144 7.87 10.97 6.87
N THR A 145 8.92 10.37 7.45
CA THR A 145 8.85 9.11 8.18
C THR A 145 7.85 9.19 9.33
N ALA A 146 7.95 10.20 10.20
CA ALA A 146 7.03 10.37 11.31
C ALA A 146 5.56 10.49 10.85
N LYS A 147 5.30 11.19 9.75
CA LYS A 147 3.95 11.30 9.17
C LYS A 147 3.43 9.95 8.65
N ILE A 148 4.29 9.11 8.07
CA ILE A 148 3.89 7.78 7.60
C ILE A 148 3.64 6.84 8.78
N GLU A 149 4.45 6.90 9.84
CA GLU A 149 4.26 6.10 11.04
C GLU A 149 2.92 6.45 11.73
N GLU A 150 2.61 7.75 11.89
CA GLU A 150 1.32 8.21 12.41
C GLU A 150 0.15 7.72 11.54
N LEU A 151 0.30 7.82 10.22
CA LEU A 151 -0.69 7.33 9.26
C LEU A 151 -0.92 5.82 9.41
N ILE A 152 0.14 5.02 9.54
CA ILE A 152 0.04 3.57 9.74
C ILE A 152 -0.68 3.27 11.06
N ASP A 153 -0.41 4.02 12.12
CA ASP A 153 -1.06 3.89 13.42
C ASP A 153 -2.57 4.18 13.36
N ASP A 154 -3.00 5.05 12.48
CA ASP A 154 -4.42 5.29 12.23
C ASP A 154 -5.05 4.21 11.35
N LEU A 155 -4.37 3.79 10.29
CA LEU A 155 -4.87 2.78 9.35
C LEU A 155 -5.04 1.40 9.98
N LYS A 156 -4.16 0.99 10.92
CA LYS A 156 -4.25 -0.31 11.62
C LYS A 156 -5.54 -0.49 12.42
N LYS A 157 -6.29 0.59 12.69
CA LYS A 157 -7.59 0.54 13.35
C LYS A 157 -8.69 -0.03 12.43
N SER A 158 -8.49 0.06 11.11
CA SER A 158 -9.50 -0.29 10.10
C SER A 158 -9.04 -1.33 9.08
N TYR A 159 -7.74 -1.57 8.98
CA TYR A 159 -7.14 -2.48 8.00
C TYR A 159 -6.17 -3.46 8.65
N THR A 160 -6.06 -4.66 8.09
CA THR A 160 -4.95 -5.56 8.43
C THR A 160 -3.70 -5.09 7.69
N ILE A 161 -2.66 -4.71 8.43
CA ILE A 161 -1.41 -4.20 7.84
C ILE A 161 -0.28 -5.17 8.13
N VAL A 162 0.42 -5.58 7.08
CA VAL A 162 1.65 -6.38 7.16
C VAL A 162 2.80 -5.52 6.66
N ILE A 163 3.78 -5.29 7.52
CA ILE A 163 4.94 -4.44 7.20
C ILE A 163 6.19 -5.30 7.22
N VAL A 164 6.96 -5.25 6.14
CA VAL A 164 8.33 -5.73 6.11
C VAL A 164 9.24 -4.55 6.42
N CYS A 165 10.00 -4.67 7.52
CA CYS A 165 10.99 -3.68 7.92
C CYS A 165 12.34 -4.37 8.03
N LEU A 166 13.36 -3.84 7.38
CA LEU A 166 14.74 -4.14 7.73
C LEU A 166 15.06 -3.34 8.99
N LEU A 167 14.75 -3.90 10.16
CA LEU A 167 15.23 -3.35 11.43
C LEU A 167 16.74 -3.54 11.51
N TYR A 168 17.51 -2.55 11.13
CA TYR A 168 18.80 -2.33 11.76
C TYR A 168 18.48 -1.98 13.22
N THR A 169 18.76 -2.92 14.09
CA THR A 169 18.48 -2.85 15.52
C THR A 169 19.13 -1.62 16.16
N SER A 170 18.39 -0.53 16.26
CA SER A 170 18.55 0.35 17.41
C SER A 170 17.60 -0.19 18.48
N PRO A 171 18.09 -0.48 19.71
CA PRO A 171 17.21 -0.95 20.78
C PRO A 171 16.13 0.08 21.02
N SER A 172 14.88 -0.38 21.02
CA SER A 172 13.74 0.47 21.35
C SER A 172 13.97 1.08 22.74
N PRO A 173 13.76 2.40 22.93
CA PRO A 173 13.86 3.02 24.26
C PRO A 173 12.84 2.47 25.28
N ARG A 174 12.02 1.49 24.91
CA ARG A 174 11.01 0.86 25.76
C ARG A 174 11.36 -0.56 26.18
N ASP A 175 12.58 -1.04 25.96
CA ASP A 175 13.02 -2.34 26.49
C ASP A 175 13.53 -2.14 27.92
N PRO A 176 12.79 -2.58 28.97
CA PRO A 176 13.17 -2.34 30.36
C PRO A 176 14.22 -3.33 30.88
N SER A 177 14.94 -4.04 30.01
CA SER A 177 15.87 -5.11 30.36
C SER A 177 17.34 -4.75 30.08
N ILE A 178 17.70 -3.46 30.14
CA ILE A 178 19.11 -3.01 30.22
C ILE A 178 19.25 -2.03 31.39
#